data_dddc732e64bd55af4bacec352a3a3978
#
_entry.id   dddc732e64bd55af4bacec352a3a3978
#
_cell.length_a   1.000
_cell.length_b   1.000
_cell.length_c   1.000
_cell.angle_alpha   90.00
_cell.angle_beta   90.00
_cell.angle_gamma   90.00
#
_symmetry.space_group_name_H-M   'P 1'
#
loop_
_entity.id
_entity.type
_entity.pdbx_description
1 polymer ?
#
loop_
_entity_poly.entity_id
_entity_poly.type
_entity_poly.pdbx_seq_one_letter_code
_entity_poly.pdbx_strand_id
1 'polypeptide(L)'
;MGGIADYSGSLVLQWPIAAATHVALQLQETPTLHICSLPSNPEEQTRFFEMPLADFCSQDYASARAMFQREPERHWAAYVAGAFLVLLRERNCVFNQGARILISSEVPEGKGVSSSAALEVAAITAIAAGYKIEISPVEIAFLSQKVENAVAGAPCGVMDQMTAACGESDRLLALLCQPGELKGAIRLPDELGIWGIDSGIRHSVAGSDYGTVRTAAFMGQRIIAELGGLPERGYLANLTPEEFDKNFAAHLPQQMSGEDFLNRYHGITDAVTSVDASKTYPVFSATKHPIYEHARVKLFAEVLVDWRELRQANTLGELMYESHDSYSACGLGSSGTDELVRLVREVGPERGLYGAKITGGGSGGTVAVLGHRSAGPAVEEVAIRYAQRTGYQPMIISGSSSGAGTFGTLKI
;
A
#
# COMPACT_ATOMS: atom_id res chain seq x y z
N MET A 1 -4.31 3.55 -8.97
CA MET A 1 -5.03 2.41 -9.57
C MET A 1 -4.28 1.13 -9.25
N GLY A 2 -4.96 -0.03 -9.18
CA GLY A 2 -4.31 -1.34 -9.00
C GLY A 2 -4.15 -1.80 -7.54
N GLY A 3 -4.72 -1.14 -6.55
CA GLY A 3 -4.66 -1.60 -5.16
C GLY A 3 -5.35 -2.96 -4.97
N ILE A 4 -4.93 -3.73 -3.94
CA ILE A 4 -5.32 -5.13 -3.68
C ILE A 4 -5.19 -6.10 -4.88
N ALA A 5 -4.38 -5.72 -5.87
CA ALA A 5 -4.03 -6.56 -7.02
C ALA A 5 -2.51 -6.71 -7.19
N ASP A 6 -1.72 -5.94 -6.43
CA ASP A 6 -0.26 -5.96 -6.45
C ASP A 6 0.31 -7.33 -6.06
N TYR A 7 -0.20 -7.96 -5.01
CA TYR A 7 0.22 -9.31 -4.61
C TYR A 7 -0.14 -10.41 -5.63
N SER A 8 -1.02 -10.09 -6.57
CA SER A 8 -1.40 -10.97 -7.69
C SER A 8 -0.70 -10.62 -9.01
N GLY A 9 0.35 -9.79 -8.97
CA GLY A 9 1.21 -9.45 -10.11
C GLY A 9 0.64 -8.40 -11.05
N SER A 10 -0.29 -7.56 -10.60
CA SER A 10 -0.90 -6.51 -11.43
C SER A 10 0.07 -5.37 -11.74
N LEU A 11 -0.17 -4.68 -12.86
CA LEU A 11 0.31 -3.32 -13.05
C LEU A 11 -0.44 -2.42 -12.06
N VAL A 12 0.29 -1.52 -11.40
CA VAL A 12 -0.30 -0.51 -10.52
C VAL A 12 0.18 0.87 -10.92
N LEU A 13 -0.65 1.89 -10.70
CA LEU A 13 -0.30 3.30 -10.88
C LEU A 13 -0.44 4.00 -9.54
N GLN A 14 0.68 4.48 -9.00
CA GLN A 14 0.76 5.07 -7.68
C GLN A 14 1.11 6.56 -7.76
N TRP A 15 0.43 7.38 -6.96
CA TRP A 15 0.67 8.81 -6.84
C TRP A 15 1.44 9.09 -5.55
N PRO A 16 2.69 9.58 -5.61
CA PRO A 16 3.42 9.98 -4.42
C PRO A 16 2.82 11.27 -3.87
N ILE A 17 2.35 11.26 -2.63
CA ILE A 17 1.76 12.44 -1.97
C ILE A 17 2.82 13.42 -1.50
N ALA A 18 2.44 14.69 -1.25
CA ALA A 18 3.37 15.72 -0.79
C ALA A 18 3.83 15.50 0.66
N ALA A 19 2.96 14.93 1.51
CA ALA A 19 3.32 14.61 2.89
C ALA A 19 4.46 13.60 2.93
N ALA A 20 5.46 13.84 3.77
CA ALA A 20 6.69 13.04 3.84
C ALA A 20 7.05 12.64 5.27
N THR A 21 7.87 11.60 5.38
CA THR A 21 8.52 11.18 6.62
C THR A 21 10.02 11.48 6.52
N HIS A 22 10.55 12.15 7.53
CA HIS A 22 11.95 12.47 7.66
C HIS A 22 12.58 11.69 8.82
N VAL A 23 13.75 11.12 8.58
CA VAL A 23 14.52 10.38 9.57
C VAL A 23 15.92 10.96 9.67
N ALA A 24 16.28 11.46 10.85
CA ALA A 24 17.64 11.85 11.16
C ALA A 24 18.34 10.73 11.94
N LEU A 25 19.59 10.42 11.60
CA LEU A 25 20.39 9.39 12.25
C LEU A 25 21.74 9.94 12.66
N GLN A 26 22.11 9.67 13.91
CA GLN A 26 23.42 9.93 14.47
C GLN A 26 24.03 8.62 15.00
N LEU A 27 25.23 8.27 14.54
CA LEU A 27 25.98 7.14 15.09
C LEU A 27 26.46 7.46 16.50
N GLN A 28 26.51 6.42 17.36
CA GLN A 28 27.04 6.52 18.72
C GLN A 28 27.93 5.30 19.06
N GLU A 29 28.91 5.51 19.95
CA GLU A 29 29.86 4.45 20.35
C GLU A 29 29.17 3.30 21.06
N THR A 30 28.20 3.61 21.94
CA THR A 30 27.43 2.56 22.64
C THR A 30 26.57 1.81 21.64
N PRO A 31 26.65 0.46 21.56
CA PRO A 31 25.91 -0.34 20.59
C PRO A 31 24.44 -0.53 21.00
N THR A 32 23.73 0.58 21.13
CA THR A 32 22.32 0.66 21.51
C THR A 32 21.56 1.46 20.45
N LEU A 33 20.33 1.05 20.13
CA LEU A 33 19.38 1.82 19.34
C LEU A 33 18.55 2.69 20.27
N HIS A 34 18.53 3.99 20.01
CA HIS A 34 17.61 4.94 20.61
C HIS A 34 16.76 5.52 19.49
N ILE A 35 15.46 5.26 19.51
CA ILE A 35 14.51 5.75 18.49
C ILE A 35 13.53 6.69 19.18
N CYS A 36 13.39 7.90 18.63
CA CYS A 36 12.46 8.92 19.06
C CYS A 36 11.54 9.28 17.89
N SER A 37 10.23 9.15 18.06
CA SER A 37 9.24 9.61 17.09
C SER A 37 8.51 10.82 17.64
N LEU A 38 8.64 11.95 16.93
CA LEU A 38 7.91 13.17 17.25
C LEU A 38 6.41 12.98 16.95
N PRO A 39 5.54 13.66 17.69
CA PRO A 39 4.11 13.62 17.43
C PRO A 39 3.78 14.25 16.07
N SER A 40 2.86 13.65 15.33
CA SER A 40 2.34 14.18 14.07
C SER A 40 1.22 15.22 14.28
N ASN A 41 0.63 15.27 15.48
CA ASN A 41 -0.35 16.26 15.88
C ASN A 41 -0.21 16.62 17.37
N PRO A 42 -0.77 17.77 17.83
CA PRO A 42 -0.61 18.26 19.21
C PRO A 42 -1.20 17.36 20.31
N GLU A 43 -2.07 16.43 19.96
CA GLU A 43 -2.72 15.53 20.93
C GLU A 43 -1.89 14.26 21.18
N GLU A 44 -0.92 13.98 20.30
CA GLU A 44 -0.04 12.84 20.42
C GLU A 44 1.17 13.16 21.32
N GLN A 45 1.74 12.11 21.89
CA GLN A 45 2.97 12.22 22.69
C GLN A 45 4.18 11.72 21.88
N THR A 46 5.36 12.28 22.17
CA THR A 46 6.62 11.75 21.68
C THR A 46 6.79 10.30 22.15
N ARG A 47 7.08 9.41 21.21
CA ARG A 47 7.30 7.98 21.49
C ARG A 47 8.79 7.70 21.54
N PHE A 48 9.22 6.88 22.50
CA PHE A 48 10.61 6.48 22.66
C PHE A 48 10.74 4.96 22.66
N PHE A 49 11.83 4.48 22.06
CA PHE A 49 12.22 3.08 22.07
C PHE A 49 13.73 2.96 22.26
N GLU A 50 14.15 2.03 23.10
CA GLU A 50 15.56 1.74 23.34
C GLU A 50 15.79 0.24 23.40
N MET A 51 16.90 -0.22 22.79
CA MET A 51 17.29 -1.63 22.78
C MET A 51 18.78 -1.78 22.47
N PRO A 52 19.50 -2.70 23.16
CA PRO A 52 20.84 -3.10 22.76
C PRO A 52 20.81 -3.73 21.36
N LEU A 53 21.68 -3.25 20.48
CA LEU A 53 21.68 -3.66 19.06
C LEU A 53 22.03 -5.14 18.91
N ALA A 54 22.98 -5.66 19.74
CA ALA A 54 23.38 -7.06 19.71
C ALA A 54 22.24 -8.02 20.07
N ASP A 55 21.41 -7.67 21.06
CA ASP A 55 20.29 -8.48 21.50
C ASP A 55 19.23 -8.61 20.40
N PHE A 56 19.01 -7.52 19.64
CA PHE A 56 18.06 -7.52 18.56
C PHE A 56 18.60 -8.22 17.30
N CYS A 57 19.82 -7.93 16.90
CA CYS A 57 20.44 -8.50 15.71
C CYS A 57 20.73 -10.01 15.82
N SER A 58 20.77 -10.57 17.03
CA SER A 58 20.90 -12.01 17.24
C SER A 58 19.62 -12.80 16.92
N GLN A 59 18.46 -12.14 16.89
CA GLN A 59 17.17 -12.77 16.69
C GLN A 59 16.93 -13.21 15.23
N ASP A 60 16.06 -14.19 15.04
CA ASP A 60 15.42 -14.46 13.76
C ASP A 60 14.16 -13.56 13.58
N TYR A 61 13.60 -13.57 12.38
CA TYR A 61 12.41 -12.75 12.08
C TYR A 61 11.19 -13.11 12.94
N ALA A 62 10.99 -14.40 13.23
CA ALA A 62 9.83 -14.84 14.01
C ALA A 62 9.94 -14.38 15.48
N SER A 63 11.14 -14.47 16.07
CA SER A 63 11.43 -14.01 17.42
C SER A 63 11.30 -12.49 17.55
N ALA A 64 11.83 -11.73 16.56
CA ALA A 64 11.71 -10.28 16.51
C ALA A 64 10.24 -9.83 16.39
N ARG A 65 9.46 -10.48 15.51
CA ARG A 65 8.01 -10.24 15.39
C ARG A 65 7.29 -10.52 16.71
N ALA A 66 7.53 -11.67 17.32
CA ALA A 66 6.90 -12.05 18.57
C ALA A 66 7.20 -11.06 19.71
N MET A 67 8.42 -10.51 19.73
CA MET A 67 8.81 -9.47 20.69
C MET A 67 7.93 -8.23 20.57
N PHE A 68 7.79 -7.67 19.36
CA PHE A 68 6.96 -6.47 19.13
C PHE A 68 5.46 -6.73 19.30
N GLN A 69 4.99 -7.95 19.03
CA GLN A 69 3.58 -8.32 19.26
C GLN A 69 3.21 -8.42 20.74
N ARG A 70 4.16 -8.72 21.62
CA ARG A 70 3.93 -8.78 23.09
C ARG A 70 3.76 -7.41 23.72
N GLU A 71 4.31 -6.36 23.10
CA GLU A 71 4.30 -4.99 23.60
C GLU A 71 3.67 -4.05 22.55
N PRO A 72 2.32 -4.03 22.43
CA PRO A 72 1.62 -3.28 21.39
C PRO A 72 1.97 -1.79 21.33
N GLU A 73 2.28 -1.18 22.47
CA GLU A 73 2.71 0.22 22.57
C GLU A 73 4.08 0.48 21.94
N ARG A 74 4.89 -0.55 21.76
CA ARG A 74 6.21 -0.48 21.10
C ARG A 74 6.21 -1.00 19.68
N HIS A 75 5.07 -1.53 19.20
CA HIS A 75 4.97 -2.12 17.86
C HIS A 75 5.41 -1.15 16.74
N TRP A 76 5.18 0.14 16.88
CA TRP A 76 5.61 1.16 15.93
C TRP A 76 7.14 1.14 15.68
N ALA A 77 7.95 0.76 16.67
CA ALA A 77 9.40 0.69 16.53
C ALA A 77 9.87 -0.48 15.66
N ALA A 78 9.00 -1.48 15.41
CA ALA A 78 9.29 -2.62 14.53
C ALA A 78 9.67 -2.18 13.11
N TYR A 79 9.05 -1.12 12.62
CA TYR A 79 9.28 -0.56 11.28
C TYR A 79 10.69 0.05 11.13
N VAL A 80 11.29 0.53 12.22
CA VAL A 80 12.62 1.15 12.21
C VAL A 80 13.70 0.17 12.72
N ALA A 81 13.48 -0.47 13.86
CA ALA A 81 14.43 -1.45 14.38
C ALA A 81 14.56 -2.64 13.42
N GLY A 82 13.44 -3.10 12.83
CA GLY A 82 13.42 -4.16 11.83
C GLY A 82 14.34 -3.90 10.64
N ALA A 83 14.58 -2.65 10.27
CA ALA A 83 15.50 -2.29 9.20
C ALA A 83 16.93 -2.76 9.47
N PHE A 84 17.42 -2.68 10.73
CA PHE A 84 18.74 -3.19 11.11
C PHE A 84 18.82 -4.71 10.96
N LEU A 85 17.77 -5.43 11.40
CA LEU A 85 17.72 -6.88 11.29
C LEU A 85 17.68 -7.34 9.83
N VAL A 86 16.87 -6.68 9.01
CA VAL A 86 16.75 -6.99 7.58
C VAL A 86 18.07 -6.70 6.86
N LEU A 87 18.70 -5.56 7.08
CA LEU A 87 20.00 -5.22 6.49
C LEU A 87 21.10 -6.22 6.91
N LEU A 88 21.10 -6.66 8.17
CA LEU A 88 22.02 -7.68 8.64
C LEU A 88 21.79 -9.03 7.95
N ARG A 89 20.53 -9.47 7.83
CA ARG A 89 20.17 -10.80 7.31
C ARG A 89 20.24 -10.90 5.79
N GLU A 90 19.75 -9.88 5.09
CA GLU A 90 19.63 -9.88 3.61
C GLU A 90 20.88 -9.32 2.92
N ARG A 91 21.64 -8.46 3.63
CA ARG A 91 22.82 -7.78 3.07
C ARG A 91 24.12 -8.09 3.82
N ASN A 92 24.09 -8.94 4.83
CA ASN A 92 25.23 -9.26 5.71
C ASN A 92 25.90 -8.00 6.29
N CYS A 93 25.12 -6.94 6.54
CA CYS A 93 25.64 -5.73 7.15
C CYS A 93 26.07 -5.97 8.60
N VAL A 94 27.17 -5.34 9.02
CA VAL A 94 27.67 -5.43 10.40
C VAL A 94 27.52 -4.06 11.05
N PHE A 95 26.86 -4.03 12.20
CA PHE A 95 26.62 -2.81 12.98
C PHE A 95 27.49 -2.82 14.25
N ASN A 96 28.66 -2.17 14.19
CA ASN A 96 29.60 -2.08 15.31
C ASN A 96 29.34 -0.89 16.24
N GLN A 97 28.49 0.04 15.80
CA GLN A 97 28.09 1.25 16.52
C GLN A 97 26.58 1.26 16.69
N GLY A 98 26.09 1.87 17.75
CA GLY A 98 24.67 2.15 17.92
C GLY A 98 24.21 3.37 17.11
N ALA A 99 22.93 3.67 17.20
CA ALA A 99 22.34 4.82 16.52
C ALA A 99 21.30 5.53 17.40
N ARG A 100 21.28 6.86 17.29
CA ARG A 100 20.16 7.71 17.71
C ARG A 100 19.38 8.10 16.49
N ILE A 101 18.08 7.80 16.49
CA ILE A 101 17.20 8.02 15.37
C ILE A 101 16.05 8.94 15.80
N LEU A 102 15.85 10.01 15.06
CA LEU A 102 14.73 10.93 15.24
C LEU A 102 13.82 10.87 14.02
N ILE A 103 12.53 10.68 14.25
CA ILE A 103 11.50 10.56 13.23
C ILE A 103 10.57 11.77 13.33
N SER A 104 10.30 12.40 12.20
CA SER A 104 9.25 13.41 12.01
C SER A 104 8.43 13.03 10.77
N SER A 105 7.13 12.84 10.93
CA SER A 105 6.27 12.41 9.83
C SER A 105 5.05 13.33 9.71
N GLU A 106 4.78 13.76 8.47
CA GLU A 106 3.54 14.43 8.08
C GLU A 106 2.56 13.45 7.41
N VAL A 107 3.00 12.21 7.13
CA VAL A 107 2.13 11.18 6.56
C VAL A 107 1.20 10.64 7.64
N PRO A 108 -0.12 10.82 7.50
CA PRO A 108 -1.06 10.49 8.56
C PRO A 108 -1.17 8.97 8.80
N GLU A 109 -1.01 8.56 10.06
CA GLU A 109 -1.09 7.15 10.46
C GLU A 109 -2.53 6.60 10.37
N GLY A 110 -2.68 5.39 9.84
CA GLY A 110 -3.97 4.68 9.79
C GLY A 110 -5.00 5.24 8.81
N LYS A 111 -4.58 6.10 7.88
CA LYS A 111 -5.44 6.72 6.87
C LYS A 111 -5.36 6.07 5.48
N GLY A 112 -4.66 4.95 5.35
CA GLY A 112 -4.53 4.23 4.07
C GLY A 112 -3.73 4.98 3.00
N VAL A 113 -2.73 5.75 3.43
CA VAL A 113 -1.79 6.49 2.58
C VAL A 113 -0.34 6.10 2.85
N SER A 114 -0.13 4.88 3.32
CA SER A 114 1.16 4.19 3.39
C SER A 114 2.19 4.84 4.31
N SER A 115 1.76 5.27 5.51
CA SER A 115 2.67 5.84 6.52
C SER A 115 3.77 4.86 6.96
N SER A 116 3.50 3.56 7.01
CA SER A 116 4.48 2.51 7.30
C SER A 116 5.58 2.48 6.24
N ALA A 117 5.22 2.41 4.97
CA ALA A 117 6.18 2.38 3.86
C ALA A 117 7.05 3.64 3.81
N ALA A 118 6.46 4.82 4.05
CA ALA A 118 7.21 6.07 4.14
C ALA A 118 8.24 6.04 5.28
N LEU A 119 7.86 5.51 6.45
CA LEU A 119 8.75 5.37 7.59
C LEU A 119 9.88 4.37 7.34
N GLU A 120 9.56 3.19 6.80
CA GLU A 120 10.53 2.14 6.52
C GLU A 120 11.57 2.58 5.49
N VAL A 121 11.11 3.18 4.39
CA VAL A 121 11.99 3.67 3.32
C VAL A 121 12.90 4.79 3.85
N ALA A 122 12.36 5.76 4.60
CA ALA A 122 13.15 6.82 5.19
C ALA A 122 14.16 6.27 6.22
N ALA A 123 13.77 5.29 7.04
CA ALA A 123 14.64 4.67 8.02
C ALA A 123 15.80 3.89 7.35
N ILE A 124 15.52 3.02 6.37
CA ILE A 124 16.56 2.27 5.66
C ILE A 124 17.49 3.25 4.92
N THR A 125 16.96 4.29 4.30
CA THR A 125 17.76 5.31 3.62
C THR A 125 18.72 6.02 4.60
N ALA A 126 18.24 6.43 5.77
CA ALA A 126 19.06 7.07 6.79
C ALA A 126 20.11 6.12 7.38
N ILE A 127 19.74 4.85 7.64
CA ILE A 127 20.66 3.82 8.13
C ILE A 127 21.75 3.55 7.08
N ALA A 128 21.37 3.38 5.82
CA ALA A 128 22.31 3.14 4.73
C ALA A 128 23.32 4.29 4.60
N ALA A 129 22.86 5.53 4.65
CA ALA A 129 23.74 6.71 4.62
C ALA A 129 24.66 6.80 5.85
N GLY A 130 24.15 6.57 7.05
CA GLY A 130 24.92 6.62 8.29
C GLY A 130 26.02 5.56 8.37
N TYR A 131 25.70 4.33 8.00
CA TYR A 131 26.64 3.21 8.02
C TYR A 131 27.39 2.99 6.70
N LYS A 132 27.21 3.89 5.72
CA LYS A 132 27.88 3.86 4.39
C LYS A 132 27.60 2.56 3.61
N ILE A 133 26.36 2.12 3.63
CA ILE A 133 25.89 0.95 2.89
C ILE A 133 25.34 1.42 1.55
N GLU A 134 25.89 0.89 0.44
CA GLU A 134 25.41 1.21 -0.91
C GLU A 134 24.20 0.33 -1.24
N ILE A 135 23.06 0.97 -1.46
CA ILE A 135 21.78 0.32 -1.77
C ILE A 135 21.01 1.18 -2.77
N SER A 136 20.46 0.56 -3.81
CA SER A 136 19.60 1.25 -4.77
C SER A 136 18.21 1.54 -4.20
N PRO A 137 17.49 2.56 -4.71
CA PRO A 137 16.12 2.86 -4.27
C PRO A 137 15.15 1.67 -4.41
N VAL A 138 15.26 0.91 -5.49
CA VAL A 138 14.45 -0.30 -5.72
C VAL A 138 14.73 -1.35 -4.64
N GLU A 139 15.98 -1.54 -4.30
CA GLU A 139 16.37 -2.49 -3.26
C GLU A 139 15.92 -2.03 -1.86
N ILE A 140 15.99 -0.72 -1.58
CA ILE A 140 15.43 -0.13 -0.36
C ILE A 140 13.94 -0.49 -0.24
N ALA A 141 13.18 -0.38 -1.34
CA ALA A 141 11.76 -0.72 -1.35
C ALA A 141 11.51 -2.20 -0.98
N PHE A 142 12.27 -3.14 -1.56
CA PHE A 142 12.12 -4.56 -1.22
C PHE A 142 12.55 -4.89 0.21
N LEU A 143 13.63 -4.28 0.70
CA LEU A 143 14.06 -4.45 2.08
C LEU A 143 13.03 -3.86 3.07
N SER A 144 12.43 -2.72 2.75
CA SER A 144 11.34 -2.12 3.51
C SER A 144 10.12 -3.04 3.57
N GLN A 145 9.67 -3.57 2.43
CA GLN A 145 8.60 -4.57 2.41
C GLN A 145 8.93 -5.80 3.28
N LYS A 146 10.21 -6.23 3.28
CA LYS A 146 10.64 -7.33 4.14
C LYS A 146 10.52 -6.98 5.63
N VAL A 147 10.83 -5.74 6.03
CA VAL A 147 10.61 -5.25 7.39
C VAL A 147 9.13 -5.38 7.77
N GLU A 148 8.24 -4.86 6.92
CA GLU A 148 6.80 -4.86 7.17
C GLU A 148 6.24 -6.28 7.28
N ASN A 149 6.56 -7.15 6.32
CA ASN A 149 6.05 -8.51 6.29
C ASN A 149 6.69 -9.42 7.36
N ALA A 150 8.00 -9.31 7.60
CA ALA A 150 8.72 -10.26 8.43
C ALA A 150 8.85 -9.84 9.90
N VAL A 151 9.00 -8.54 10.18
CA VAL A 151 9.23 -8.01 11.54
C VAL A 151 7.98 -7.35 12.11
N ALA A 152 7.38 -6.39 11.42
CA ALA A 152 6.14 -5.76 11.86
C ALA A 152 4.95 -6.73 11.77
N GLY A 153 4.99 -7.68 10.82
CA GLY A 153 3.98 -8.73 10.69
C GLY A 153 2.70 -8.26 9.98
N ALA A 154 2.77 -7.15 9.23
CA ALA A 154 1.67 -6.66 8.41
C ALA A 154 1.84 -7.18 6.97
N PRO A 155 0.89 -7.95 6.43
CA PRO A 155 0.96 -8.46 5.06
C PRO A 155 0.76 -7.34 4.05
N CYS A 156 1.77 -7.03 3.23
CA CYS A 156 1.68 -6.03 2.18
C CYS A 156 2.33 -6.52 0.87
N GLY A 157 1.96 -5.88 -0.26
CA GLY A 157 2.71 -5.93 -1.50
C GLY A 157 3.87 -4.92 -1.47
N VAL A 158 4.53 -4.69 -2.62
CA VAL A 158 5.71 -3.80 -2.69
C VAL A 158 5.38 -2.39 -3.21
N MET A 159 4.14 -2.14 -3.62
CA MET A 159 3.76 -0.93 -4.33
C MET A 159 4.01 0.35 -3.52
N ASP A 160 3.71 0.32 -2.23
CA ASP A 160 3.79 1.49 -1.35
C ASP A 160 5.26 1.86 -1.07
N GLN A 161 6.09 0.87 -0.75
CA GLN A 161 7.52 1.07 -0.54
C GLN A 161 8.23 1.50 -1.83
N MET A 162 7.82 0.94 -2.97
CA MET A 162 8.36 1.34 -4.27
C MET A 162 8.01 2.79 -4.61
N THR A 163 6.79 3.23 -4.26
CA THR A 163 6.37 4.63 -4.44
C THR A 163 7.14 5.57 -3.53
N ALA A 164 7.29 5.22 -2.26
CA ALA A 164 8.07 6.01 -1.30
C ALA A 164 9.55 6.11 -1.67
N ALA A 165 10.12 5.07 -2.29
CA ALA A 165 11.53 5.04 -2.69
C ALA A 165 11.79 5.67 -4.06
N CYS A 166 10.94 5.37 -5.07
CA CYS A 166 11.19 5.64 -6.48
C CYS A 166 10.20 6.61 -7.12
N GLY A 167 9.23 7.15 -6.38
CA GLY A 167 8.24 8.08 -6.90
C GLY A 167 8.86 9.37 -7.44
N GLU A 168 8.21 9.96 -8.45
CA GLU A 168 8.56 11.26 -9.00
C GLU A 168 7.42 12.25 -8.76
N SER A 169 7.75 13.51 -8.45
CA SER A 169 6.73 14.55 -8.27
C SER A 169 5.90 14.73 -9.56
N ASP A 170 4.59 14.88 -9.39
CA ASP A 170 3.61 15.10 -10.45
C ASP A 170 3.55 13.98 -11.52
N ARG A 171 3.98 12.77 -11.12
CA ARG A 171 3.94 11.59 -11.97
C ARG A 171 3.36 10.38 -11.25
N LEU A 172 2.61 9.58 -11.97
CA LEU A 172 2.17 8.26 -11.52
C LEU A 172 3.30 7.26 -11.74
N LEU A 173 3.80 6.64 -10.67
CA LEU A 173 4.73 5.53 -10.77
C LEU A 173 3.99 4.32 -11.36
N ALA A 174 4.43 3.82 -12.51
CA ALA A 174 3.94 2.60 -13.12
C ALA A 174 4.81 1.43 -12.69
N LEU A 175 4.24 0.48 -11.94
CA LEU A 175 4.92 -0.67 -11.37
C LEU A 175 4.19 -1.95 -11.75
N LEU A 176 4.87 -2.88 -12.42
CA LEU A 176 4.39 -4.24 -12.61
C LEU A 176 4.87 -5.08 -11.41
N CYS A 177 3.93 -5.58 -10.61
CA CYS A 177 4.23 -6.32 -9.38
C CYS A 177 4.61 -7.80 -9.64
N GLN A 178 5.54 -8.04 -10.59
CA GLN A 178 6.05 -9.36 -10.98
C GLN A 178 7.61 -9.40 -11.00
N PRO A 179 8.26 -9.51 -9.85
CA PRO A 179 7.82 -9.19 -8.48
C PRO A 179 7.74 -7.68 -8.19
N GLY A 180 8.39 -6.81 -8.98
CA GLY A 180 8.41 -5.37 -8.78
C GLY A 180 9.24 -4.68 -9.87
N GLU A 181 8.73 -4.66 -11.10
CA GLU A 181 9.38 -4.07 -12.26
C GLU A 181 8.87 -2.65 -12.52
N LEU A 182 9.75 -1.66 -12.41
CA LEU A 182 9.42 -0.28 -12.77
C LEU A 182 9.18 -0.17 -14.27
N LYS A 183 7.98 0.27 -14.66
CA LYS A 183 7.59 0.52 -16.06
C LYS A 183 7.74 2.00 -16.43
N GLY A 184 8.25 2.82 -15.51
CA GLY A 184 8.47 4.25 -15.69
C GLY A 184 7.48 5.09 -14.90
N ALA A 185 7.45 6.39 -15.22
CA ALA A 185 6.61 7.37 -14.57
C ALA A 185 5.74 8.09 -15.62
N ILE A 186 4.42 8.06 -15.44
CA ILE A 186 3.45 8.68 -16.34
C ILE A 186 3.11 10.07 -15.81
N ARG A 187 3.38 11.12 -16.59
CA ARG A 187 3.04 12.48 -16.20
C ARG A 187 1.52 12.64 -16.15
N LEU A 188 1.02 13.21 -15.07
CA LEU A 188 -0.37 13.64 -15.00
C LEU A 188 -0.55 14.86 -15.94
N PRO A 189 -1.56 14.88 -16.85
CA PRO A 189 -1.87 16.06 -17.66
C PRO A 189 -2.06 17.32 -16.81
N ASP A 190 -1.59 18.45 -17.29
CA ASP A 190 -1.58 19.70 -16.53
C ASP A 190 -2.99 20.20 -16.15
N GLU A 191 -4.02 19.75 -16.86
CA GLU A 191 -5.43 20.05 -16.57
C GLU A 191 -5.99 19.23 -15.41
N LEU A 192 -5.35 18.13 -15.06
CA LEU A 192 -5.82 17.21 -14.03
C LEU A 192 -5.15 17.48 -12.68
N GLY A 193 -5.86 17.10 -11.62
CA GLY A 193 -5.39 17.09 -10.24
C GLY A 193 -5.87 15.83 -9.52
N ILE A 194 -5.11 15.43 -8.51
CA ILE A 194 -5.42 14.29 -7.65
C ILE A 194 -5.48 14.79 -6.21
N TRP A 195 -6.53 14.39 -5.49
CA TRP A 195 -6.73 14.64 -4.07
C TRP A 195 -7.01 13.33 -3.35
N GLY A 196 -6.70 13.28 -2.06
CA GLY A 196 -7.18 12.28 -1.13
C GLY A 196 -8.16 12.89 -0.15
N ILE A 197 -9.28 12.23 0.13
CA ILE A 197 -10.22 12.62 1.19
C ILE A 197 -10.29 11.48 2.22
N ASP A 198 -9.88 11.75 3.46
CA ASP A 198 -9.91 10.77 4.53
C ASP A 198 -11.35 10.51 5.01
N SER A 199 -11.76 9.25 5.05
CA SER A 199 -13.09 8.86 5.52
C SER A 199 -13.27 8.91 7.03
N GLY A 200 -12.21 9.10 7.81
CA GLY A 200 -12.25 8.99 9.28
C GLY A 200 -12.37 7.55 9.80
N ILE A 201 -12.62 6.58 8.92
CA ILE A 201 -12.62 5.16 9.29
C ILE A 201 -11.19 4.67 9.26
N ARG A 202 -10.69 4.22 10.41
CA ARG A 202 -9.30 3.80 10.54
C ARG A 202 -9.03 2.58 9.65
N HIS A 203 -8.13 2.75 8.69
CA HIS A 203 -7.60 1.65 7.91
C HIS A 203 -6.71 0.76 8.80
N SER A 204 -6.91 -0.55 8.73
CA SER A 204 -6.07 -1.51 9.45
C SER A 204 -5.63 -2.62 8.50
N VAL A 205 -4.37 -2.59 8.07
CA VAL A 205 -3.76 -3.68 7.25
C VAL A 205 -3.64 -4.96 8.09
N ALA A 206 -3.51 -4.83 9.41
CA ALA A 206 -3.58 -5.96 10.33
C ALA A 206 -5.02 -6.46 10.56
N GLY A 207 -6.03 -5.75 10.01
CA GLY A 207 -7.43 -6.16 10.04
C GLY A 207 -7.67 -7.46 9.28
N SER A 208 -8.62 -8.25 9.75
CA SER A 208 -8.97 -9.56 9.17
C SER A 208 -9.36 -9.50 7.69
N ASP A 209 -9.84 -8.33 7.22
CA ASP A 209 -10.47 -8.21 5.91
C ASP A 209 -9.46 -8.24 4.75
N TYR A 210 -8.41 -7.40 4.79
CA TYR A 210 -7.37 -7.40 3.75
C TYR A 210 -6.65 -8.75 3.66
N GLY A 211 -6.20 -9.31 4.79
CA GLY A 211 -5.57 -10.62 4.83
C GLY A 211 -6.47 -11.74 4.32
N THR A 212 -7.76 -11.66 4.62
CA THR A 212 -8.77 -12.61 4.15
C THR A 212 -8.94 -12.53 2.63
N VAL A 213 -9.03 -11.34 2.05
CA VAL A 213 -9.15 -11.15 0.59
C VAL A 213 -7.87 -11.57 -0.13
N ARG A 214 -6.69 -11.24 0.40
CA ARG A 214 -5.41 -11.70 -0.13
C ARG A 214 -5.34 -13.24 -0.12
N THR A 215 -5.64 -13.89 1.00
CA THR A 215 -5.68 -15.35 1.09
C THR A 215 -6.67 -15.93 0.06
N ALA A 216 -7.87 -15.36 -0.07
CA ALA A 216 -8.88 -15.79 -1.02
C ALA A 216 -8.41 -15.70 -2.49
N ALA A 217 -7.66 -14.65 -2.85
CA ALA A 217 -7.09 -14.52 -4.18
C ALA A 217 -6.05 -15.62 -4.47
N PHE A 218 -5.21 -15.98 -3.49
CA PHE A 218 -4.27 -17.10 -3.63
C PHE A 218 -4.99 -18.47 -3.61
N MET A 219 -6.12 -18.60 -2.92
CA MET A 219 -6.98 -19.78 -3.04
C MET A 219 -7.51 -19.94 -4.48
N GLY A 220 -8.02 -18.86 -5.07
CA GLY A 220 -8.46 -18.86 -6.46
C GLY A 220 -7.34 -19.12 -7.46
N GLN A 221 -6.17 -18.56 -7.23
CA GLN A 221 -4.97 -18.83 -8.03
C GLN A 221 -4.62 -20.33 -7.99
N ARG A 222 -4.68 -20.95 -6.81
CA ARG A 222 -4.43 -22.40 -6.66
C ARG A 222 -5.46 -23.24 -7.42
N ILE A 223 -6.75 -22.87 -7.35
CA ILE A 223 -7.82 -23.56 -8.09
C ILE A 223 -7.57 -23.46 -9.60
N ILE A 224 -7.23 -22.29 -10.12
CA ILE A 224 -6.95 -22.07 -11.55
C ILE A 224 -5.70 -22.82 -11.99
N ALA A 225 -4.68 -22.90 -11.15
CA ALA A 225 -3.48 -23.68 -11.44
C ALA A 225 -3.77 -25.17 -11.56
N GLU A 226 -4.61 -25.74 -10.69
CA GLU A 226 -5.07 -27.16 -10.79
C GLU A 226 -5.88 -27.41 -12.06
N LEU A 227 -6.56 -26.41 -12.60
CA LEU A 227 -7.27 -26.50 -13.89
C LEU A 227 -6.33 -26.30 -15.10
N GLY A 228 -5.02 -26.11 -14.87
CA GLY A 228 -4.02 -25.88 -15.92
C GLY A 228 -4.02 -24.49 -16.52
N GLY A 229 -4.70 -23.51 -15.89
CA GLY A 229 -4.79 -22.13 -16.37
C GLY A 229 -3.58 -21.26 -16.06
N LEU A 230 -2.83 -21.61 -15.02
CA LEU A 230 -1.64 -20.90 -14.58
C LEU A 230 -0.57 -21.90 -14.11
N PRO A 231 0.73 -21.55 -14.16
CA PRO A 231 1.75 -22.24 -13.38
C PRO A 231 1.42 -22.18 -11.88
N GLU A 232 1.89 -23.13 -11.09
CA GLU A 232 1.63 -23.20 -9.65
C GLU A 232 1.94 -21.88 -8.91
N ARG A 233 2.99 -21.16 -9.34
CA ARG A 233 3.36 -19.83 -8.83
C ARG A 233 3.10 -18.73 -9.84
N GLY A 234 2.09 -18.89 -10.69
CA GLY A 234 1.70 -17.89 -11.67
C GLY A 234 0.90 -16.75 -11.04
N TYR A 235 0.88 -15.60 -11.72
CA TYR A 235 0.14 -14.42 -11.28
C TYR A 235 -1.25 -14.38 -11.92
N LEU A 236 -2.29 -14.09 -11.12
CA LEU A 236 -3.65 -13.92 -11.64
C LEU A 236 -3.73 -12.81 -12.71
N ALA A 237 -2.92 -11.77 -12.58
CA ALA A 237 -2.84 -10.67 -13.56
C ALA A 237 -2.33 -11.10 -14.96
N ASN A 238 -1.80 -12.31 -15.11
CA ASN A 238 -1.42 -12.86 -16.42
C ASN A 238 -2.59 -13.44 -17.21
N LEU A 239 -3.77 -13.53 -16.60
CA LEU A 239 -5.01 -13.87 -17.29
C LEU A 239 -5.70 -12.59 -17.79
N THR A 240 -6.30 -12.68 -18.97
CA THR A 240 -7.22 -11.63 -19.43
C THR A 240 -8.61 -11.85 -18.81
N PRO A 241 -9.45 -10.81 -18.68
CA PRO A 241 -10.85 -10.96 -18.29
C PRO A 241 -11.63 -11.96 -19.15
N GLU A 242 -11.39 -11.95 -20.47
CA GLU A 242 -12.04 -12.86 -21.41
C GLU A 242 -11.63 -14.34 -21.17
N GLU A 243 -10.34 -14.61 -20.96
CA GLU A 243 -9.86 -15.95 -20.65
C GLU A 243 -10.42 -16.44 -19.31
N PHE A 244 -10.45 -15.57 -18.31
CA PHE A 244 -11.03 -15.87 -17.00
C PHE A 244 -12.50 -16.23 -17.10
N ASP A 245 -13.32 -15.38 -17.73
CA ASP A 245 -14.76 -15.58 -17.85
C ASP A 245 -15.11 -16.85 -18.64
N LYS A 246 -14.37 -17.12 -19.71
CA LYS A 246 -14.62 -18.26 -20.58
C LYS A 246 -14.21 -19.60 -19.96
N ASN A 247 -13.06 -19.62 -19.28
CA ASN A 247 -12.42 -20.89 -18.93
C ASN A 247 -12.45 -21.21 -17.43
N PHE A 248 -12.55 -20.21 -16.53
CA PHE A 248 -12.32 -20.40 -15.10
C PHE A 248 -13.44 -19.91 -14.19
N ALA A 249 -14.16 -18.85 -14.56
CA ALA A 249 -15.17 -18.23 -13.70
C ALA A 249 -16.22 -19.21 -13.18
N ALA A 250 -16.70 -20.12 -14.02
CA ALA A 250 -17.72 -21.11 -13.65
C ALA A 250 -17.22 -22.20 -12.67
N HIS A 251 -15.90 -22.34 -12.53
CA HIS A 251 -15.27 -23.33 -11.66
C HIS A 251 -14.90 -22.80 -10.27
N LEU A 252 -14.98 -21.49 -10.08
CA LEU A 252 -14.65 -20.85 -8.80
C LEU A 252 -15.89 -20.73 -7.92
N PRO A 253 -15.83 -21.16 -6.65
CA PRO A 253 -16.93 -20.96 -5.72
C PRO A 253 -17.04 -19.50 -5.36
N GLN A 254 -18.27 -19.01 -5.12
CA GLN A 254 -18.49 -17.64 -4.60
C GLN A 254 -17.80 -17.47 -3.25
N GLN A 255 -17.97 -18.47 -2.37
CA GLN A 255 -17.32 -18.56 -1.07
C GLN A 255 -16.86 -20.00 -0.84
N MET A 256 -15.79 -20.17 -0.06
CA MET A 256 -15.26 -21.48 0.31
C MET A 256 -14.74 -21.45 1.75
N SER A 257 -15.03 -22.49 2.54
CA SER A 257 -14.43 -22.62 3.86
C SER A 257 -12.94 -22.93 3.78
N GLY A 258 -12.17 -22.45 4.74
CA GLY A 258 -10.74 -22.78 4.82
C GLY A 258 -10.51 -24.28 5.00
N GLU A 259 -11.37 -24.96 5.77
CA GLU A 259 -11.31 -26.40 5.99
C GLU A 259 -11.48 -27.17 4.67
N ASP A 260 -12.52 -26.89 3.89
CA ASP A 260 -12.75 -27.54 2.58
C ASP A 260 -11.60 -27.30 1.61
N PHE A 261 -11.06 -26.05 1.61
CA PHE A 261 -9.94 -25.71 0.76
C PHE A 261 -8.66 -26.50 1.14
N LEU A 262 -8.32 -26.55 2.43
CA LEU A 262 -7.15 -27.26 2.91
C LEU A 262 -7.25 -28.78 2.65
N ASN A 263 -8.45 -29.35 2.83
CA ASN A 263 -8.69 -30.77 2.54
C ASN A 263 -8.48 -31.09 1.05
N ARG A 264 -8.83 -30.18 0.13
CA ARG A 264 -8.76 -30.40 -1.31
C ARG A 264 -7.46 -29.98 -1.95
N TYR A 265 -6.90 -28.83 -1.55
CA TYR A 265 -5.77 -28.17 -2.22
C TYR A 265 -4.49 -28.10 -1.37
N HIS A 266 -4.55 -28.49 -0.09
CA HIS A 266 -3.43 -28.60 0.86
C HIS A 266 -2.71 -27.29 1.22
N GLY A 267 -3.14 -26.14 0.68
CA GLY A 267 -2.59 -24.81 0.98
C GLY A 267 -2.45 -23.90 -0.24
N ILE A 268 -1.90 -22.73 0.00
CA ILE A 268 -1.65 -21.67 -0.99
C ILE A 268 -0.15 -21.43 -1.16
N THR A 269 0.23 -20.71 -2.22
CA THR A 269 1.63 -20.39 -2.53
C THR A 269 2.11 -19.06 -1.90
N ASP A 270 1.22 -18.31 -1.23
CA ASP A 270 1.62 -17.07 -0.55
C ASP A 270 2.51 -17.36 0.66
N ALA A 271 3.66 -16.66 0.72
CA ALA A 271 4.59 -16.79 1.85
C ALA A 271 4.21 -15.91 3.06
N VAL A 272 3.20 -15.04 2.90
CA VAL A 272 2.86 -14.00 3.89
C VAL A 272 1.57 -14.34 4.63
N THR A 273 0.58 -14.90 3.94
CA THR A 273 -0.69 -15.32 4.53
C THR A 273 -0.87 -16.84 4.45
N SER A 274 -1.74 -17.37 5.29
CA SER A 274 -2.11 -18.78 5.32
C SER A 274 -3.62 -18.95 5.42
N VAL A 275 -4.11 -20.10 4.97
CA VAL A 275 -5.54 -20.43 5.08
C VAL A 275 -5.86 -20.84 6.50
N ASP A 276 -6.81 -20.16 7.12
CA ASP A 276 -7.38 -20.49 8.43
C ASP A 276 -8.60 -21.40 8.21
N ALA A 277 -8.56 -22.63 8.71
CA ALA A 277 -9.63 -23.61 8.55
C ALA A 277 -10.99 -23.13 9.08
N SER A 278 -10.99 -22.27 10.08
CA SER A 278 -12.21 -21.76 10.74
C SER A 278 -12.92 -20.65 9.97
N LYS A 279 -12.28 -20.07 8.94
CA LYS A 279 -12.79 -18.91 8.18
C LYS A 279 -13.45 -19.34 6.87
N THR A 280 -14.32 -18.45 6.37
CA THR A 280 -14.89 -18.51 5.03
C THR A 280 -14.32 -17.39 4.17
N TYR A 281 -13.97 -17.69 2.93
CA TYR A 281 -13.24 -16.82 2.03
C TYR A 281 -14.05 -16.47 0.78
N PRO A 282 -14.09 -15.19 0.33
CA PRO A 282 -14.80 -14.75 -0.88
C PRO A 282 -13.95 -15.05 -2.13
N VAL A 283 -13.80 -16.34 -2.47
CA VAL A 283 -12.83 -16.80 -3.49
C VAL A 283 -13.08 -16.17 -4.85
N PHE A 284 -14.34 -16.16 -5.31
CA PHE A 284 -14.66 -15.64 -6.65
C PHE A 284 -14.31 -14.18 -6.81
N SER A 285 -14.81 -13.29 -5.94
CA SER A 285 -14.59 -11.84 -6.05
C SER A 285 -13.11 -11.48 -5.87
N ALA A 286 -12.44 -12.11 -4.90
CA ALA A 286 -11.01 -11.88 -4.64
C ALA A 286 -10.10 -12.36 -5.80
N THR A 287 -10.51 -13.41 -6.55
CA THR A 287 -9.80 -13.88 -7.74
C THR A 287 -10.07 -13.01 -8.95
N LYS A 288 -11.33 -12.63 -9.16
CA LYS A 288 -11.75 -11.78 -10.28
C LYS A 288 -11.12 -10.40 -10.23
N HIS A 289 -11.03 -9.81 -9.02
CA HIS A 289 -10.54 -8.43 -8.84
C HIS A 289 -9.19 -8.18 -9.51
N PRO A 290 -8.08 -8.88 -9.17
CA PRO A 290 -6.76 -8.58 -9.74
C PRO A 290 -6.68 -8.78 -11.25
N ILE A 291 -7.45 -9.68 -11.83
CA ILE A 291 -7.51 -9.94 -13.27
C ILE A 291 -8.12 -8.72 -13.98
N TYR A 292 -9.29 -8.29 -13.53
CA TYR A 292 -9.98 -7.15 -14.11
C TYR A 292 -9.31 -5.82 -13.78
N GLU A 293 -8.77 -5.68 -12.58
CA GLU A 293 -8.05 -4.46 -12.17
C GLU A 293 -6.79 -4.26 -13.01
N HIS A 294 -6.05 -5.33 -13.32
CA HIS A 294 -4.90 -5.24 -14.23
C HIS A 294 -5.29 -4.69 -15.61
N ALA A 295 -6.40 -5.15 -16.18
CA ALA A 295 -6.91 -4.63 -17.44
C ALA A 295 -7.34 -3.16 -17.33
N ARG A 296 -8.03 -2.76 -16.23
CA ARG A 296 -8.41 -1.37 -15.97
C ARG A 296 -7.20 -0.45 -15.84
N VAL A 297 -6.17 -0.90 -15.12
CA VAL A 297 -4.94 -0.11 -14.94
C VAL A 297 -4.21 0.09 -16.26
N LYS A 298 -4.13 -0.93 -17.11
CA LYS A 298 -3.56 -0.81 -18.46
C LYS A 298 -4.32 0.24 -19.28
N LEU A 299 -5.64 0.13 -19.34
CA LEU A 299 -6.46 1.10 -20.07
C LEU A 299 -6.32 2.51 -19.49
N PHE A 300 -6.27 2.65 -18.17
CA PHE A 300 -6.05 3.94 -17.50
C PHE A 300 -4.70 4.55 -17.92
N ALA A 301 -3.63 3.75 -17.94
CA ALA A 301 -2.31 4.19 -18.37
C ALA A 301 -2.30 4.59 -19.85
N GLU A 302 -2.92 3.80 -20.73
CA GLU A 302 -3.04 4.08 -22.16
C GLU A 302 -3.77 5.41 -22.41
N VAL A 303 -4.90 5.65 -21.73
CA VAL A 303 -5.64 6.93 -21.84
C VAL A 303 -4.78 8.12 -21.40
N LEU A 304 -3.97 7.97 -20.34
CA LEU A 304 -3.06 9.03 -19.88
C LEU A 304 -1.91 9.28 -20.86
N VAL A 305 -1.33 8.23 -21.44
CA VAL A 305 -0.23 8.35 -22.42
C VAL A 305 -0.73 8.98 -23.72
N ASP A 306 -1.94 8.59 -24.17
CA ASP A 306 -2.58 9.12 -25.35
C ASP A 306 -3.47 10.35 -25.07
N TRP A 307 -3.17 11.08 -24.01
CA TRP A 307 -3.96 12.25 -23.60
C TRP A 307 -3.97 13.33 -24.66
N ARG A 308 -5.16 13.77 -25.08
CA ARG A 308 -5.38 14.81 -26.11
C ARG A 308 -6.38 15.89 -25.67
N GLU A 309 -7.35 15.51 -24.86
CA GLU A 309 -8.47 16.39 -24.54
C GLU A 309 -9.14 16.00 -23.21
N LEU A 310 -9.67 17.01 -22.54
CA LEU A 310 -10.22 16.88 -21.18
C LEU A 310 -11.39 15.88 -21.08
N ARG A 311 -12.15 15.63 -22.15
CA ARG A 311 -13.24 14.64 -22.12
C ARG A 311 -12.76 13.22 -21.79
N GLN A 312 -11.48 12.90 -22.04
CA GLN A 312 -10.89 11.62 -21.67
C GLN A 312 -10.84 11.42 -20.15
N ALA A 313 -10.93 12.51 -19.35
CA ALA A 313 -11.02 12.44 -17.89
C ALA A 313 -12.25 11.66 -17.41
N ASN A 314 -13.37 11.71 -18.15
CA ASN A 314 -14.56 10.92 -17.82
C ASN A 314 -14.28 9.42 -17.92
N THR A 315 -13.54 8.98 -18.94
CA THR A 315 -13.13 7.56 -19.06
C THR A 315 -12.24 7.14 -17.88
N LEU A 316 -11.28 7.99 -17.50
CA LEU A 316 -10.45 7.73 -16.32
C LEU A 316 -11.30 7.64 -15.04
N GLY A 317 -12.29 8.52 -14.92
CA GLY A 317 -13.21 8.55 -13.79
C GLY A 317 -14.06 7.28 -13.69
N GLU A 318 -14.62 6.81 -14.78
CA GLU A 318 -15.40 5.56 -14.80
C GLU A 318 -14.54 4.35 -14.41
N LEU A 319 -13.29 4.25 -14.88
CA LEU A 319 -12.37 3.20 -14.48
C LEU A 319 -12.07 3.26 -12.97
N MET A 320 -12.02 4.45 -12.36
CA MET A 320 -11.88 4.59 -10.91
C MET A 320 -13.13 4.10 -10.17
N TYR A 321 -14.31 4.44 -10.63
CA TYR A 321 -15.57 3.97 -10.05
C TYR A 321 -15.70 2.45 -10.14
N GLU A 322 -15.41 1.84 -11.30
CA GLU A 322 -15.40 0.39 -11.46
C GLU A 322 -14.40 -0.29 -10.53
N SER A 323 -13.22 0.31 -10.33
CA SER A 323 -12.23 -0.19 -9.37
C SER A 323 -12.77 -0.15 -7.95
N HIS A 324 -13.45 0.95 -7.54
CA HIS A 324 -14.09 1.08 -6.22
C HIS A 324 -15.17 0.01 -6.01
N ASP A 325 -16.06 -0.16 -6.98
CA ASP A 325 -17.13 -1.16 -6.92
C ASP A 325 -16.56 -2.58 -6.77
N SER A 326 -15.42 -2.85 -7.44
CA SER A 326 -14.72 -4.13 -7.33
C SER A 326 -14.08 -4.35 -5.95
N TYR A 327 -13.57 -3.31 -5.29
CA TYR A 327 -13.12 -3.36 -3.88
C TYR A 327 -14.28 -3.72 -2.94
N SER A 328 -15.43 -3.05 -3.11
CA SER A 328 -16.62 -3.28 -2.29
C SER A 328 -17.16 -4.71 -2.49
N ALA A 329 -17.10 -5.25 -3.73
CA ALA A 329 -17.45 -6.64 -4.03
C ALA A 329 -16.52 -7.67 -3.35
N CYS A 330 -15.27 -7.30 -3.04
CA CYS A 330 -14.36 -8.12 -2.25
C CYS A 330 -14.59 -8.00 -0.72
N GLY A 331 -15.52 -7.13 -0.29
CA GLY A 331 -15.75 -6.86 1.14
C GLY A 331 -14.78 -5.84 1.76
N LEU A 332 -14.09 -5.06 0.92
CA LEU A 332 -13.11 -4.05 1.36
C LEU A 332 -13.62 -2.61 1.21
N GLY A 333 -14.90 -2.41 0.87
CA GLY A 333 -15.61 -1.15 1.01
C GLY A 333 -15.88 -0.80 2.47
N SER A 334 -16.24 0.45 2.72
CA SER A 334 -16.75 0.89 4.02
C SER A 334 -17.81 1.97 3.81
N SER A 335 -18.71 2.13 4.77
CA SER A 335 -19.75 3.15 4.68
C SER A 335 -19.20 4.56 4.43
N GLY A 336 -18.04 4.90 5.00
CA GLY A 336 -17.42 6.20 4.80
C GLY A 336 -16.78 6.35 3.40
N THR A 337 -16.07 5.34 2.93
CA THR A 337 -15.46 5.40 1.58
C THR A 337 -16.52 5.39 0.49
N ASP A 338 -17.57 4.57 0.64
CA ASP A 338 -18.66 4.49 -0.30
C ASP A 338 -19.45 5.82 -0.35
N GLU A 339 -19.66 6.45 0.81
CA GLU A 339 -20.31 7.76 0.91
C GLU A 339 -19.47 8.87 0.23
N LEU A 340 -18.15 8.89 0.44
CA LEU A 340 -17.26 9.84 -0.23
C LEU A 340 -17.31 9.68 -1.76
N VAL A 341 -17.21 8.44 -2.26
CA VAL A 341 -17.28 8.16 -3.70
C VAL A 341 -18.63 8.58 -4.28
N ARG A 342 -19.73 8.31 -3.55
CA ARG A 342 -21.07 8.74 -3.94
C ARG A 342 -21.18 10.28 -4.02
N LEU A 343 -20.63 11.01 -3.04
CA LEU A 343 -20.63 12.48 -3.03
C LEU A 343 -19.82 13.07 -4.18
N VAL A 344 -18.64 12.48 -4.50
CA VAL A 344 -17.84 12.89 -5.65
C VAL A 344 -18.63 12.70 -6.95
N ARG A 345 -19.32 11.57 -7.11
CA ARG A 345 -20.17 11.28 -8.29
C ARG A 345 -21.35 12.24 -8.39
N GLU A 346 -21.96 12.64 -7.26
CA GLU A 346 -23.05 13.63 -7.24
C GLU A 346 -22.61 15.05 -7.61
N VAL A 347 -21.44 15.48 -7.14
CA VAL A 347 -20.87 16.79 -7.52
C VAL A 347 -20.51 16.78 -9.02
N GLY A 348 -19.86 15.74 -9.47
CA GLY A 348 -19.71 15.33 -10.86
C GLY A 348 -18.84 16.21 -11.76
N PRO A 349 -18.79 15.84 -13.05
CA PRO A 349 -17.89 16.45 -14.03
C PRO A 349 -18.21 17.92 -14.33
N GLU A 350 -19.45 18.36 -14.18
CA GLU A 350 -19.86 19.78 -14.33
C GLU A 350 -19.13 20.70 -13.33
N ARG A 351 -18.69 20.15 -12.19
CA ARG A 351 -17.93 20.85 -11.17
C ARG A 351 -16.44 20.44 -11.20
N GLY A 352 -16.03 19.69 -12.24
CA GLY A 352 -14.65 19.26 -12.47
C GLY A 352 -14.22 18.03 -11.67
N LEU A 353 -15.13 17.22 -11.11
CA LEU A 353 -14.81 15.96 -10.45
C LEU A 353 -15.16 14.79 -11.37
N TYR A 354 -14.15 14.03 -11.80
CA TYR A 354 -14.32 13.01 -12.83
C TYR A 354 -14.47 11.61 -12.26
N GLY A 355 -13.77 11.28 -11.18
CA GLY A 355 -13.79 9.93 -10.59
C GLY A 355 -13.25 9.88 -9.18
N ALA A 356 -13.61 8.82 -8.49
CA ALA A 356 -13.10 8.54 -7.14
C ALA A 356 -13.05 7.04 -6.85
N LYS A 357 -12.10 6.62 -6.01
CA LYS A 357 -11.97 5.25 -5.54
C LYS A 357 -11.24 5.15 -4.21
N ILE A 358 -11.52 4.10 -3.48
CA ILE A 358 -10.76 3.73 -2.29
C ILE A 358 -9.28 3.47 -2.62
N THR A 359 -8.37 3.78 -1.69
CA THR A 359 -6.93 3.54 -1.83
C THR A 359 -6.43 2.45 -0.88
N GLY A 360 -5.18 2.03 -1.05
CA GLY A 360 -4.51 1.09 -0.16
C GLY A 360 -5.22 -0.27 -0.05
N GLY A 361 -5.23 -0.84 1.14
CA GLY A 361 -5.83 -2.16 1.41
C GLY A 361 -7.34 -2.17 1.60
N GLY A 362 -8.03 -1.03 1.54
CA GLY A 362 -9.48 -0.96 1.73
C GLY A 362 -9.92 -0.92 3.20
N SER A 363 -11.19 -1.23 3.45
CA SER A 363 -11.83 -1.24 4.79
C SER A 363 -11.77 0.09 5.54
N GLY A 364 -11.77 1.20 4.82
CA GLY A 364 -11.64 2.57 5.35
C GLY A 364 -10.50 3.34 4.72
N GLY A 365 -9.96 4.33 5.42
CA GLY A 365 -8.86 5.17 4.98
C GLY A 365 -9.28 6.25 3.99
N THR A 366 -8.45 6.50 3.00
CA THR A 366 -8.57 7.62 2.05
C THR A 366 -9.23 7.19 0.74
N VAL A 367 -10.05 8.08 0.20
CA VAL A 367 -10.58 8.01 -1.17
C VAL A 367 -9.76 8.94 -2.06
N ALA A 368 -9.15 8.39 -3.13
CA ALA A 368 -8.52 9.20 -4.16
C ALA A 368 -9.59 9.77 -5.09
N VAL A 369 -9.46 11.06 -5.40
CA VAL A 369 -10.36 11.83 -6.29
C VAL A 369 -9.56 12.36 -7.46
N LEU A 370 -10.03 12.10 -8.68
CA LEU A 370 -9.51 12.68 -9.92
C LEU A 370 -10.42 13.83 -10.34
N GLY A 371 -9.85 14.99 -10.59
CA GLY A 371 -10.61 16.16 -11.04
C GLY A 371 -9.81 17.08 -11.92
N HIS A 372 -10.46 18.14 -12.40
CA HIS A 372 -9.78 19.26 -13.02
C HIS A 372 -8.88 19.96 -11.99
N ARG A 373 -7.69 20.42 -12.36
CA ARG A 373 -6.74 21.04 -11.43
C ARG A 373 -7.29 22.20 -10.60
N SER A 374 -8.34 22.87 -11.09
CA SER A 374 -9.03 23.95 -10.38
C SER A 374 -10.20 23.46 -9.50
N ALA A 375 -10.44 22.17 -9.39
CA ALA A 375 -11.60 21.60 -8.68
C ALA A 375 -11.42 21.56 -7.15
N GLY A 376 -10.37 22.17 -6.59
CA GLY A 376 -10.19 22.26 -5.13
C GLY A 376 -11.45 22.67 -4.36
N PRO A 377 -12.17 23.74 -4.77
CA PRO A 377 -13.43 24.11 -4.10
C PRO A 377 -14.53 23.04 -4.18
N ALA A 378 -14.57 22.24 -5.24
CA ALA A 378 -15.52 21.12 -5.35
C ALA A 378 -15.13 19.95 -4.43
N VAL A 379 -13.83 19.70 -4.24
CA VAL A 379 -13.32 18.71 -3.26
C VAL A 379 -13.65 19.15 -1.83
N GLU A 380 -13.49 20.44 -1.51
CA GLU A 380 -13.89 21.02 -0.23
C GLU A 380 -15.41 20.89 0.01
N GLU A 381 -16.22 21.11 -1.03
CA GLU A 381 -17.68 20.90 -0.96
C GLU A 381 -18.01 19.45 -0.61
N VAL A 382 -17.34 18.46 -1.22
CA VAL A 382 -17.50 17.03 -0.89
C VAL A 382 -17.17 16.80 0.59
N ALA A 383 -16.05 17.35 1.07
CA ALA A 383 -15.62 17.22 2.46
C ALA A 383 -16.65 17.83 3.44
N ILE A 384 -17.18 19.01 3.13
CA ILE A 384 -18.23 19.66 3.96
C ILE A 384 -19.51 18.82 3.99
N ARG A 385 -19.98 18.34 2.83
CA ARG A 385 -21.17 17.48 2.76
C ARG A 385 -20.98 16.18 3.53
N TYR A 386 -19.79 15.60 3.45
CA TYR A 386 -19.44 14.41 4.21
C TYR A 386 -19.46 14.67 5.70
N ALA A 387 -18.86 15.79 6.16
CA ALA A 387 -18.87 16.18 7.57
C ALA A 387 -20.29 16.40 8.10
N GLN A 388 -21.17 17.02 7.32
CA GLN A 388 -22.58 17.22 7.70
C GLN A 388 -23.36 15.91 7.88
N ARG A 389 -23.00 14.86 7.15
CA ARG A 389 -23.67 13.55 7.20
C ARG A 389 -23.11 12.62 8.26
N THR A 390 -21.82 12.68 8.50
CA THR A 390 -21.11 11.73 9.37
C THR A 390 -20.71 12.31 10.73
N GLY A 391 -20.68 13.64 10.85
CA GLY A 391 -20.12 14.33 12.01
C GLY A 391 -18.58 14.34 12.05
N TYR A 392 -17.90 13.73 11.06
CA TYR A 392 -16.45 13.69 10.96
C TYR A 392 -15.95 14.71 9.95
N GLN A 393 -15.00 15.57 10.36
CA GLN A 393 -14.33 16.52 9.47
C GLN A 393 -13.18 15.84 8.73
N PRO A 394 -13.31 15.54 7.43
CA PRO A 394 -12.27 14.83 6.69
C PRO A 394 -11.05 15.71 6.44
N MET A 395 -9.87 15.11 6.49
CA MET A 395 -8.64 15.73 6.01
C MET A 395 -8.58 15.58 4.48
N ILE A 396 -8.18 16.67 3.81
CA ILE A 396 -7.90 16.67 2.37
C ILE A 396 -6.39 16.61 2.18
N ILE A 397 -5.93 15.62 1.43
CA ILE A 397 -4.54 15.42 1.04
C ILE A 397 -4.38 15.89 -0.39
N SER A 398 -3.39 16.73 -0.66
CA SER A 398 -3.13 17.25 -2.00
C SER A 398 -1.63 17.41 -2.24
N GLY A 399 -1.27 17.61 -3.51
CA GLY A 399 0.12 17.78 -3.92
C GLY A 399 0.88 16.46 -4.10
N SER A 400 2.11 16.59 -4.55
CA SER A 400 2.99 15.48 -4.86
C SER A 400 4.43 15.82 -4.48
N SER A 401 5.24 14.82 -4.15
CA SER A 401 6.66 14.96 -3.85
C SER A 401 7.46 13.82 -4.48
N SER A 402 8.77 14.00 -4.57
CA SER A 402 9.67 12.94 -5.03
C SER A 402 9.91 11.92 -3.92
N GLY A 403 10.09 10.66 -4.29
CA GLY A 403 10.52 9.60 -3.38
C GLY A 403 11.95 9.78 -2.86
N ALA A 404 12.30 8.99 -1.85
CA ALA A 404 13.57 9.08 -1.13
C ALA A 404 14.80 8.92 -2.04
N GLY A 405 14.70 8.14 -3.13
CA GLY A 405 15.79 7.95 -4.09
C GLY A 405 16.18 9.23 -4.84
N THR A 406 15.22 10.11 -5.11
CA THR A 406 15.46 11.42 -5.74
C THR A 406 15.78 12.50 -4.71
N PHE A 407 15.10 12.49 -3.56
CA PHE A 407 15.36 13.43 -2.46
C PHE A 407 16.79 13.25 -1.91
N GLY A 408 17.23 12.00 -1.76
CA GLY A 408 18.55 11.66 -1.26
C GLY A 408 18.72 11.87 0.25
N THR A 409 19.97 12.08 0.68
CA THR A 409 20.33 12.25 2.09
C THR A 409 21.17 13.52 2.28
N LEU A 410 20.94 14.22 3.39
CA LEU A 410 21.74 15.37 3.81
C LEU A 410 22.66 14.92 4.94
N LYS A 411 23.93 15.34 4.89
CA LYS A 411 24.89 15.22 6.00
C LYS A 411 25.08 16.57 6.66
N ILE A 412 24.86 16.62 7.96
CA ILE A 412 24.97 17.82 8.77
C ILE A 412 26.23 17.71 9.64
#